data_ef14c946550a181f008d40ed3f0f4ac0
#
_entry.id   ef14c946550a181f008d40ed3f0f4ac0
#
_cell.length_a   1.000
_cell.length_b   1.000
_cell.length_c   1.000
_cell.angle_alpha   90.00
_cell.angle_beta   90.00
_cell.angle_gamma   90.00
#
_symmetry.space_group_name_H-M   'P 1'
#
loop_
_entity.id
_entity.type
_entity.pdbx_description
1 polymer ?
#
loop_
_entity_poly.entity_id
_entity_poly.type
_entity_poly.pdbx_seq_one_letter_code
_entity_poly.pdbx_strand_id
1 'polypeptide(L)'
;MEDTLIQFIRDHHLWTYPIILLWTFIEGETIVILCAATANELGIPIELLALTAFCGSFLGDQTYYAIGRQYGTPLLARWPKLEDKIEWAFDLVKHNPVTFILSFRFIYGVRNFAPFVIGIADIPRIQFLTLNFIAAMIWAHSFAWGGYYLGKTMDLYLGEAKWAILAGFVALILLVVGINAVRQRSKQKREAIILAEKALEPVEQASSRPDAAA
;
A
#
# COMPACT_ATOMS: atom_id res chain seq x y z
N MET A 1 -31.03 2.31 -14.66
CA MET A 1 -29.68 2.94 -14.58
C MET A 1 -28.61 1.96 -14.15
N GLU A 2 -28.88 1.06 -13.19
CA GLU A 2 -27.91 0.01 -12.79
C GLU A 2 -27.60 -0.94 -13.96
N ASP A 3 -28.61 -1.43 -14.67
CA ASP A 3 -28.42 -2.35 -15.81
C ASP A 3 -27.56 -1.73 -16.91
N THR A 4 -27.71 -0.42 -17.15
CA THR A 4 -26.93 0.30 -18.19
C THR A 4 -25.47 0.41 -17.78
N LEU A 5 -25.17 0.62 -16.47
CA LEU A 5 -23.82 0.71 -15.96
C LEU A 5 -23.12 -0.66 -15.96
N ILE A 6 -23.83 -1.70 -15.53
CA ILE A 6 -23.35 -3.09 -15.55
C ILE A 6 -23.07 -3.53 -16.99
N GLN A 7 -23.96 -3.20 -17.91
CA GLN A 7 -23.80 -3.51 -19.33
C GLN A 7 -22.61 -2.76 -19.94
N PHE A 8 -22.44 -1.48 -19.61
CA PHE A 8 -21.27 -0.69 -20.03
C PHE A 8 -19.95 -1.27 -19.51
N ILE A 9 -19.88 -1.67 -18.22
CA ILE A 9 -18.70 -2.31 -17.64
C ILE A 9 -18.44 -3.67 -18.29
N ARG A 10 -19.50 -4.44 -18.59
CA ARG A 10 -19.39 -5.73 -19.27
C ARG A 10 -18.89 -5.59 -20.70
N ASP A 11 -19.34 -4.58 -21.43
CA ASP A 11 -18.91 -4.30 -22.80
C ASP A 11 -17.46 -3.77 -22.86
N HIS A 12 -17.01 -3.13 -21.79
CA HIS A 12 -15.66 -2.57 -21.66
C HIS A 12 -14.78 -3.35 -20.66
N HIS A 13 -15.10 -4.61 -20.37
CA HIS A 13 -14.37 -5.42 -19.37
C HIS A 13 -12.86 -5.53 -19.66
N LEU A 14 -12.42 -5.37 -20.91
CA LEU A 14 -10.99 -5.38 -21.26
C LEU A 14 -10.20 -4.25 -20.59
N TRP A 15 -10.82 -3.11 -20.31
CA TRP A 15 -10.19 -2.00 -19.60
C TRP A 15 -10.03 -2.24 -18.09
N THR A 16 -10.78 -3.18 -17.55
CA THR A 16 -10.70 -3.56 -16.14
C THR A 16 -9.32 -4.13 -15.79
N TYR A 17 -8.73 -4.93 -16.67
CA TYR A 17 -7.42 -5.56 -16.42
C TYR A 17 -6.27 -4.56 -16.36
N PRO A 18 -6.08 -3.61 -17.27
CA PRO A 18 -5.08 -2.56 -17.13
C PRO A 18 -5.25 -1.72 -15.85
N ILE A 19 -6.49 -1.41 -15.47
CA ILE A 19 -6.78 -0.66 -14.24
C ILE A 19 -6.37 -1.48 -13.01
N ILE A 20 -6.74 -2.76 -12.95
CA ILE A 20 -6.36 -3.66 -11.85
C ILE A 20 -4.84 -3.79 -11.80
N LEU A 21 -4.18 -4.00 -12.94
CA LEU A 21 -2.72 -4.12 -13.00
C LEU A 21 -2.03 -2.88 -12.45
N LEU A 22 -2.46 -1.68 -12.88
CA LEU A 22 -1.89 -0.43 -12.42
C LEU A 22 -2.17 -0.18 -10.93
N TRP A 23 -3.38 -0.50 -10.49
CA TRP A 23 -3.75 -0.32 -9.09
C TRP A 23 -3.00 -1.30 -8.19
N THR A 24 -2.90 -2.57 -8.58
CA THR A 24 -2.17 -3.59 -7.83
C THR A 24 -0.65 -3.38 -7.81
N PHE A 25 -0.13 -2.58 -8.73
CA PHE A 25 1.25 -2.12 -8.71
C PHE A 25 1.54 -1.23 -7.48
N ILE A 26 0.57 -0.43 -7.06
CA ILE A 26 0.71 0.50 -5.92
C ILE A 26 0.16 -0.13 -4.64
N GLU A 27 -1.11 -0.57 -4.68
CA GLU A 27 -1.84 -1.18 -3.58
C GLU A 27 -2.86 -2.16 -4.17
N GLY A 28 -2.85 -3.42 -3.74
CA GLY A 28 -3.58 -4.45 -4.47
C GLY A 28 -4.77 -5.08 -3.74
N GLU A 29 -4.81 -5.06 -2.40
CA GLU A 29 -5.77 -5.88 -1.64
C GLU A 29 -7.20 -5.47 -1.89
N THR A 30 -7.48 -4.18 -1.75
CA THR A 30 -8.84 -3.64 -1.83
C THR A 30 -9.47 -3.86 -3.20
N ILE A 31 -8.75 -3.52 -4.27
CA ILE A 31 -9.27 -3.64 -5.64
C ILE A 31 -9.48 -5.10 -6.05
N VAL A 32 -8.56 -6.01 -5.65
CA VAL A 32 -8.67 -7.44 -5.97
C VAL A 32 -9.88 -8.05 -5.29
N ILE A 33 -10.10 -7.77 -3.99
CA ILE A 33 -11.26 -8.29 -3.24
C ILE A 33 -12.56 -7.74 -3.84
N LEU A 34 -12.64 -6.44 -4.13
CA LEU A 34 -13.84 -5.82 -4.68
C LEU A 34 -14.17 -6.39 -6.07
N CYS A 35 -13.20 -6.45 -6.99
CA CYS A 35 -13.41 -7.02 -8.31
C CYS A 35 -13.73 -8.52 -8.25
N ALA A 36 -13.12 -9.26 -7.33
CA ALA A 36 -13.41 -10.67 -7.15
C ALA A 36 -14.81 -10.91 -6.59
N ALA A 37 -15.25 -10.10 -5.62
CA ALA A 37 -16.59 -10.21 -5.03
C ALA A 37 -17.71 -9.93 -6.06
N THR A 38 -17.44 -9.09 -7.06
CA THR A 38 -18.39 -8.75 -8.13
C THR A 38 -18.13 -9.52 -9.44
N ALA A 39 -17.15 -10.42 -9.47
CA ALA A 39 -16.69 -11.09 -10.68
C ALA A 39 -17.81 -11.87 -11.39
N ASN A 40 -18.71 -12.55 -10.64
CA ASN A 40 -19.84 -13.27 -11.20
C ASN A 40 -20.81 -12.37 -11.95
N GLU A 41 -21.09 -11.19 -11.41
CA GLU A 41 -22.03 -10.25 -12.03
C GLU A 41 -21.46 -9.56 -13.24
N LEU A 42 -20.16 -9.24 -13.20
CA LEU A 42 -19.44 -8.57 -14.26
C LEU A 42 -18.94 -9.55 -15.34
N GLY A 43 -19.06 -10.87 -15.12
CA GLY A 43 -18.57 -11.89 -16.05
C GLY A 43 -17.04 -11.92 -16.14
N ILE A 44 -16.32 -11.53 -15.08
CA ILE A 44 -14.86 -11.50 -15.04
C ILE A 44 -14.34 -12.89 -14.65
N PRO A 45 -13.52 -13.55 -15.48
CA PRO A 45 -12.88 -14.81 -15.11
C PRO A 45 -11.92 -14.62 -13.93
N ILE A 46 -12.16 -15.34 -12.83
CA ILE A 46 -11.42 -15.18 -11.59
C ILE A 46 -9.92 -15.46 -11.75
N GLU A 47 -9.57 -16.44 -12.59
CA GLU A 47 -8.17 -16.76 -12.87
C GLU A 47 -7.44 -15.62 -13.58
N LEU A 48 -8.12 -14.97 -14.55
CA LEU A 48 -7.54 -13.83 -15.25
C LEU A 48 -7.39 -12.61 -14.33
N LEU A 49 -8.34 -12.42 -13.42
CA LEU A 49 -8.24 -11.42 -12.35
C LEU A 49 -7.03 -11.70 -11.46
N ALA A 50 -6.87 -12.95 -11.00
CA ALA A 50 -5.76 -13.36 -10.14
C ALA A 50 -4.40 -13.16 -10.83
N LEU A 51 -4.30 -13.58 -12.12
CA LEU A 51 -3.08 -13.39 -12.91
C LEU A 51 -2.74 -11.92 -13.13
N THR A 52 -3.73 -11.08 -13.39
CA THR A 52 -3.54 -9.64 -13.56
C THR A 52 -3.06 -8.99 -12.26
N ALA A 53 -3.68 -9.35 -11.14
CA ALA A 53 -3.28 -8.89 -9.81
C ALA A 53 -1.86 -9.35 -9.45
N PHE A 54 -1.52 -10.61 -9.76
CA PHE A 54 -0.17 -11.15 -9.62
C PHE A 54 0.84 -10.33 -10.42
N CYS A 55 0.59 -10.11 -11.71
CA CYS A 55 1.52 -9.36 -12.57
C CYS A 55 1.74 -7.93 -12.06
N GLY A 56 0.68 -7.19 -11.74
CA GLY A 56 0.79 -5.83 -11.24
C GLY A 56 1.57 -5.75 -9.92
N SER A 57 1.20 -6.58 -8.96
CA SER A 57 1.85 -6.61 -7.65
C SER A 57 3.30 -7.10 -7.73
N PHE A 58 3.59 -8.13 -8.52
CA PHE A 58 4.95 -8.63 -8.72
C PHE A 58 5.86 -7.59 -9.36
N LEU A 59 5.41 -6.92 -10.42
CA LEU A 59 6.16 -5.85 -11.08
C LEU A 59 6.40 -4.66 -10.15
N GLY A 60 5.39 -4.29 -9.34
CA GLY A 60 5.52 -3.26 -8.32
C GLY A 60 6.65 -3.58 -7.34
N ASP A 61 6.66 -4.78 -6.78
CA ASP A 61 7.69 -5.19 -5.83
C ASP A 61 9.09 -5.23 -6.45
N GLN A 62 9.22 -5.73 -7.71
CA GLN A 62 10.51 -5.72 -8.39
C GLN A 62 11.03 -4.29 -8.60
N THR A 63 10.13 -3.35 -8.87
CA THR A 63 10.46 -1.94 -9.03
C THR A 63 10.91 -1.33 -7.70
N TYR A 64 10.16 -1.54 -6.60
CA TYR A 64 10.55 -1.05 -5.27
C TYR A 64 11.86 -1.68 -4.79
N TYR A 65 12.08 -2.97 -5.03
CA TYR A 65 13.35 -3.64 -4.77
C TYR A 65 14.49 -3.00 -5.53
N ALA A 66 14.33 -2.75 -6.85
CA ALA A 66 15.37 -2.13 -7.68
C ALA A 66 15.71 -0.71 -7.21
N ILE A 67 14.69 0.09 -6.83
CA ILE A 67 14.86 1.43 -6.26
C ILE A 67 15.61 1.33 -4.93
N GLY A 68 15.23 0.41 -4.04
CA GLY A 68 15.90 0.18 -2.77
C GLY A 68 17.39 -0.18 -2.95
N ARG A 69 17.68 -1.07 -3.90
CA ARG A 69 19.04 -1.50 -4.20
C ARG A 69 19.92 -0.42 -4.80
N GLN A 70 19.37 0.42 -5.67
CA GLN A 70 20.15 1.48 -6.35
C GLN A 70 20.26 2.75 -5.52
N TYR A 71 19.19 3.14 -4.86
CA TYR A 71 19.04 4.47 -4.24
C TYR A 71 18.80 4.43 -2.74
N GLY A 72 18.68 3.25 -2.14
CA GLY A 72 18.24 3.10 -0.76
C GLY A 72 19.15 3.79 0.25
N THR A 73 20.47 3.59 0.18
CA THR A 73 21.41 4.22 1.11
C THR A 73 21.39 5.76 1.04
N PRO A 74 21.51 6.40 -0.16
CA PRO A 74 21.40 7.85 -0.23
C PRO A 74 20.01 8.40 0.15
N LEU A 75 18.95 7.63 -0.07
CA LEU A 75 17.61 8.03 0.28
C LEU A 75 17.38 7.99 1.80
N LEU A 76 17.91 6.98 2.49
CA LEU A 76 17.86 6.88 3.95
C LEU A 76 18.63 8.02 4.62
N ALA A 77 19.85 8.35 4.13
CA ALA A 77 20.61 9.47 4.63
C ALA A 77 19.87 10.82 4.53
N ARG A 78 18.96 10.95 3.57
CA ARG A 78 18.14 12.16 3.37
C ARG A 78 16.87 12.18 4.24
N TRP A 79 16.42 11.03 4.73
CA TRP A 79 15.20 10.89 5.52
C TRP A 79 15.42 10.06 6.79
N PRO A 80 16.06 10.63 7.85
CA PRO A 80 16.38 9.90 9.09
C PRO A 80 15.13 9.30 9.79
N LYS A 81 13.97 9.97 9.68
CA LYS A 81 12.70 9.44 10.24
C LYS A 81 12.23 8.13 9.59
N LEU A 82 12.73 7.80 8.42
CA LEU A 82 12.45 6.55 7.74
C LEU A 82 13.35 5.42 8.28
N GLU A 83 14.56 5.77 8.71
CA GLU A 83 15.55 4.85 9.25
C GLU A 83 15.02 4.12 10.50
N ASP A 84 14.45 4.85 11.48
CA ASP A 84 13.86 4.27 12.70
C ASP A 84 12.73 3.27 12.40
N LYS A 85 11.93 3.53 11.36
CA LYS A 85 10.83 2.65 10.97
C LYS A 85 11.28 1.40 10.21
N ILE A 86 12.42 1.50 9.55
CA ILE A 86 12.97 0.47 8.69
C ILE A 86 13.92 -0.46 9.46
N GLU A 87 14.55 0.03 10.54
CA GLU A 87 15.52 -0.72 11.34
C GLU A 87 14.96 -2.08 11.80
N TRP A 88 13.73 -2.09 12.32
CA TRP A 88 13.03 -3.34 12.67
C TRP A 88 12.89 -4.30 11.47
N ALA A 89 12.54 -3.77 10.30
CA ALA A 89 12.38 -4.61 9.10
C ALA A 89 13.74 -5.12 8.59
N PHE A 90 14.81 -4.35 8.75
CA PHE A 90 16.17 -4.79 8.45
C PHE A 90 16.60 -5.97 9.31
N ASP A 91 16.33 -5.93 10.60
CA ASP A 91 16.68 -7.03 11.50
C ASP A 91 15.95 -8.32 11.13
N LEU A 92 14.66 -8.22 10.77
CA LEU A 92 13.88 -9.37 10.30
C LEU A 92 14.45 -9.94 9.00
N VAL A 93 14.78 -9.08 8.04
CA VAL A 93 15.36 -9.49 6.74
C VAL A 93 16.71 -10.19 6.94
N LYS A 94 17.56 -9.69 7.85
CA LYS A 94 18.89 -10.26 8.10
C LYS A 94 18.80 -11.63 8.80
N HIS A 95 17.88 -11.81 9.74
CA HIS A 95 17.77 -13.07 10.49
C HIS A 95 17.12 -14.18 9.68
N ASN A 96 16.05 -13.90 8.94
CA ASN A 96 15.29 -14.89 8.18
C ASN A 96 14.76 -14.32 6.86
N PRO A 97 15.61 -14.11 5.86
CA PRO A 97 15.21 -13.48 4.61
C PRO A 97 14.12 -14.24 3.85
N VAL A 98 14.19 -15.59 3.86
CA VAL A 98 13.21 -16.43 3.17
C VAL A 98 11.82 -16.27 3.77
N THR A 99 11.70 -16.40 5.08
CA THR A 99 10.41 -16.28 5.79
C THR A 99 9.85 -14.87 5.63
N PHE A 100 10.70 -13.86 5.74
CA PHE A 100 10.28 -12.46 5.56
C PHE A 100 9.75 -12.20 4.15
N ILE A 101 10.46 -12.65 3.10
CA ILE A 101 10.03 -12.47 1.70
C ILE A 101 8.71 -13.20 1.42
N LEU A 102 8.47 -14.35 2.02
CA LEU A 102 7.23 -15.08 1.82
C LEU A 102 6.05 -14.48 2.59
N SER A 103 6.29 -13.84 3.75
CA SER A 103 5.25 -13.39 4.67
C SER A 103 4.93 -11.90 4.62
N PHE A 104 5.85 -11.03 4.14
CA PHE A 104 5.67 -9.57 4.24
C PHE A 104 4.37 -9.07 3.58
N ARG A 105 3.88 -9.78 2.55
CA ARG A 105 2.63 -9.44 1.84
C ARG A 105 1.39 -9.55 2.71
N PHE A 106 1.44 -10.37 3.75
CA PHE A 106 0.33 -10.59 4.68
C PHE A 106 0.43 -9.69 5.92
N ILE A 107 1.52 -8.92 6.06
CA ILE A 107 1.73 -8.00 7.19
C ILE A 107 1.33 -6.60 6.77
N TYR A 108 0.19 -6.13 7.29
CA TYR A 108 -0.33 -4.81 6.99
C TYR A 108 0.69 -3.71 7.36
N GLY A 109 0.87 -2.75 6.48
CA GLY A 109 1.81 -1.64 6.66
C GLY A 109 3.27 -1.95 6.31
N VAL A 110 3.70 -3.21 6.36
CA VAL A 110 5.06 -3.63 5.97
C VAL A 110 5.16 -3.84 4.47
N ARG A 111 4.11 -4.35 3.86
CA ARG A 111 4.04 -4.71 2.46
C ARG A 111 4.54 -3.61 1.52
N ASN A 112 4.13 -2.37 1.75
CA ASN A 112 4.40 -1.26 0.82
C ASN A 112 5.88 -0.84 0.78
N PHE A 113 6.65 -1.11 1.84
CA PHE A 113 8.06 -0.75 1.90
C PHE A 113 9.01 -1.95 2.03
N ALA A 114 8.49 -3.17 2.31
CA ALA A 114 9.32 -4.36 2.45
C ALA A 114 10.22 -4.64 1.24
N PRO A 115 9.75 -4.60 -0.03
CA PRO A 115 10.62 -4.83 -1.17
C PRO A 115 11.75 -3.80 -1.27
N PHE A 116 11.49 -2.55 -0.91
CA PHE A 116 12.51 -1.49 -0.84
C PHE A 116 13.57 -1.81 0.23
N VAL A 117 13.14 -2.22 1.44
CA VAL A 117 14.04 -2.63 2.52
C VAL A 117 14.88 -3.85 2.13
N ILE A 118 14.28 -4.86 1.50
CA ILE A 118 14.96 -6.05 1.00
C ILE A 118 16.02 -5.66 -0.04
N GLY A 119 15.72 -4.67 -0.87
CA GLY A 119 16.71 -4.10 -1.83
C GLY A 119 17.91 -3.47 -1.15
N ILE A 120 17.69 -2.68 -0.08
CA ILE A 120 18.76 -2.06 0.70
C ILE A 120 19.57 -3.10 1.48
N ALA A 121 18.92 -4.14 2.01
CA ALA A 121 19.54 -5.22 2.79
C ALA A 121 20.47 -6.13 1.96
N ASP A 122 20.66 -5.80 0.70
CA ASP A 122 21.61 -6.47 -0.21
C ASP A 122 21.29 -7.95 -0.50
N ILE A 123 20.03 -8.35 -0.32
CA ILE A 123 19.55 -9.70 -0.65
C ILE A 123 19.76 -9.96 -2.16
N PRO A 124 20.29 -11.12 -2.58
CA PRO A 124 20.50 -11.44 -3.97
C PRO A 124 19.22 -11.32 -4.81
N ARG A 125 19.33 -10.65 -5.98
CA ARG A 125 18.18 -10.38 -6.85
C ARG A 125 17.42 -11.64 -7.24
N ILE A 126 18.13 -12.73 -7.54
CA ILE A 126 17.51 -13.98 -7.94
C ILE A 126 16.73 -14.63 -6.78
N GLN A 127 17.23 -14.53 -5.55
CA GLN A 127 16.56 -15.01 -4.38
C GLN A 127 15.25 -14.23 -4.13
N PHE A 128 15.30 -12.90 -4.19
CA PHE A 128 14.10 -12.08 -4.07
C PHE A 128 13.10 -12.38 -5.18
N LEU A 129 13.55 -12.44 -6.44
CA LEU A 129 12.70 -12.69 -7.60
C LEU A 129 11.95 -14.03 -7.47
N THR A 130 12.63 -15.12 -7.12
CA THR A 130 12.01 -16.45 -7.02
C THR A 130 11.04 -16.56 -5.83
N LEU A 131 11.45 -16.11 -4.65
CA LEU A 131 10.60 -16.16 -3.46
C LEU A 131 9.40 -15.22 -3.58
N ASN A 132 9.63 -14.00 -4.12
CA ASN A 132 8.56 -13.05 -4.34
C ASN A 132 7.57 -13.52 -5.42
N PHE A 133 8.04 -14.25 -6.45
CA PHE A 133 7.15 -14.87 -7.44
C PHE A 133 6.17 -15.84 -6.77
N ILE A 134 6.68 -16.74 -5.92
CA ILE A 134 5.86 -17.71 -5.19
C ILE A 134 4.89 -16.98 -4.24
N ALA A 135 5.40 -16.03 -3.47
CA ALA A 135 4.59 -15.26 -2.53
C ALA A 135 3.48 -14.44 -3.23
N ALA A 136 3.80 -13.84 -4.38
CA ALA A 136 2.84 -13.08 -5.18
C ALA A 136 1.74 -13.97 -5.77
N MET A 137 2.10 -15.17 -6.26
CA MET A 137 1.13 -16.15 -6.76
C MET A 137 0.16 -16.59 -5.67
N ILE A 138 0.67 -16.99 -4.51
CA ILE A 138 -0.15 -17.40 -3.37
C ILE A 138 -1.06 -16.26 -2.94
N TRP A 139 -0.52 -15.06 -2.81
CA TRP A 139 -1.26 -13.86 -2.41
C TRP A 139 -2.40 -13.55 -3.40
N ALA A 140 -2.10 -13.45 -4.69
CA ALA A 140 -3.07 -13.07 -5.71
C ALA A 140 -4.25 -14.07 -5.78
N HIS A 141 -3.95 -15.38 -5.77
CA HIS A 141 -4.98 -16.40 -5.78
C HIS A 141 -5.78 -16.42 -4.48
N SER A 142 -5.13 -16.27 -3.32
CA SER A 142 -5.83 -16.24 -2.03
C SER A 142 -6.82 -15.09 -1.95
N PHE A 143 -6.44 -13.88 -2.39
CA PHE A 143 -7.32 -12.72 -2.36
C PHE A 143 -8.40 -12.77 -3.44
N ALA A 144 -8.07 -13.25 -4.64
CA ALA A 144 -9.04 -13.39 -5.73
C ALA A 144 -10.12 -14.43 -5.38
N TRP A 145 -9.72 -15.63 -4.99
CA TRP A 145 -10.68 -16.67 -4.61
C TRP A 145 -11.41 -16.35 -3.31
N GLY A 146 -10.72 -15.77 -2.31
CA GLY A 146 -11.32 -15.31 -1.07
C GLY A 146 -12.40 -14.25 -1.32
N GLY A 147 -12.11 -13.25 -2.14
CA GLY A 147 -13.08 -12.23 -2.57
C GLY A 147 -14.27 -12.82 -3.33
N TYR A 148 -14.01 -13.75 -4.25
CA TYR A 148 -15.05 -14.43 -5.01
C TYR A 148 -16.02 -15.21 -4.14
N TYR A 149 -15.51 -16.02 -3.20
CA TYR A 149 -16.36 -16.76 -2.27
C TYR A 149 -17.09 -15.84 -1.30
N LEU A 150 -16.46 -14.73 -0.88
CA LEU A 150 -17.11 -13.72 -0.08
C LEU A 150 -18.29 -13.10 -0.85
N GLY A 151 -18.10 -12.68 -2.09
CA GLY A 151 -19.16 -12.15 -2.94
C GLY A 151 -20.30 -13.14 -3.14
N LYS A 152 -19.98 -14.39 -3.48
CA LYS A 152 -20.96 -15.46 -3.65
C LYS A 152 -21.78 -15.72 -2.36
N THR A 153 -21.13 -15.66 -1.21
CA THR A 153 -21.80 -15.82 0.07
C THR A 153 -22.71 -14.63 0.37
N MET A 154 -22.25 -13.41 0.05
CA MET A 154 -23.07 -12.20 0.19
C MET A 154 -24.29 -12.25 -0.73
N ASP A 155 -24.16 -12.74 -1.95
CA ASP A 155 -25.27 -12.93 -2.89
C ASP A 155 -26.34 -13.88 -2.31
N LEU A 156 -25.89 -14.98 -1.70
CA LEU A 156 -26.77 -15.99 -1.17
C LEU A 156 -27.57 -15.53 0.05
N TYR A 157 -26.95 -14.75 0.94
CA TYR A 157 -27.56 -14.37 2.23
C TYR A 157 -28.12 -12.96 2.28
N LEU A 158 -27.62 -12.03 1.47
CA LEU A 158 -27.93 -10.59 1.57
C LEU A 158 -28.68 -10.06 0.34
N GLY A 159 -28.68 -10.79 -0.78
CA GLY A 159 -29.34 -10.33 -2.01
C GLY A 159 -28.92 -8.90 -2.38
N GLU A 160 -29.88 -8.01 -2.62
CA GLU A 160 -29.62 -6.62 -2.98
C GLU A 160 -28.98 -5.78 -1.87
N ALA A 161 -29.13 -6.18 -0.61
CA ALA A 161 -28.53 -5.46 0.53
C ALA A 161 -26.98 -5.46 0.51
N LYS A 162 -26.34 -6.39 -0.25
CA LYS A 162 -24.89 -6.45 -0.42
C LYS A 162 -24.29 -5.15 -0.91
N TRP A 163 -24.95 -4.46 -1.84
CA TRP A 163 -24.46 -3.21 -2.41
C TRP A 163 -24.39 -2.09 -1.38
N ALA A 164 -25.38 -2.02 -0.48
CA ALA A 164 -25.35 -1.07 0.63
C ALA A 164 -24.20 -1.36 1.60
N ILE A 165 -23.93 -2.63 1.88
CA ILE A 165 -22.83 -3.06 2.76
C ILE A 165 -21.48 -2.78 2.12
N LEU A 166 -21.29 -3.11 0.83
CA LEU A 166 -20.07 -2.80 0.09
C LEU A 166 -19.83 -1.29 0.02
N ALA A 167 -20.85 -0.50 -0.30
CA ALA A 167 -20.76 0.96 -0.30
C ALA A 167 -20.42 1.51 1.09
N GLY A 168 -21.03 0.97 2.15
CA GLY A 168 -20.71 1.34 3.53
C GLY A 168 -19.26 1.01 3.91
N PHE A 169 -18.74 -0.13 3.47
CA PHE A 169 -17.36 -0.53 3.71
C PHE A 169 -16.37 0.38 2.98
N VAL A 170 -16.63 0.70 1.71
CA VAL A 170 -15.83 1.67 0.94
C VAL A 170 -15.87 3.06 1.57
N ALA A 171 -17.05 3.53 1.97
CA ALA A 171 -17.20 4.81 2.64
C ALA A 171 -16.44 4.87 3.98
N LEU A 172 -16.45 3.77 4.75
CA LEU A 172 -15.67 3.65 5.99
C LEU A 172 -14.16 3.72 5.72
N ILE A 173 -13.66 3.02 4.71
CA ILE A 173 -12.25 3.09 4.32
C ILE A 173 -11.86 4.52 3.94
N LEU A 174 -12.65 5.17 3.07
CA LEU A 174 -12.42 6.55 2.65
C LEU A 174 -12.46 7.53 3.84
N LEU A 175 -13.37 7.31 4.79
CA LEU A 175 -13.45 8.09 6.02
C LEU A 175 -12.18 7.94 6.86
N VAL A 176 -11.72 6.72 7.09
CA VAL A 176 -10.51 6.43 7.87
C VAL A 176 -9.27 7.02 7.20
N VAL A 177 -9.15 6.87 5.88
CA VAL A 177 -8.05 7.47 5.09
C VAL A 177 -8.11 9.00 5.17
N GLY A 178 -9.29 9.59 5.02
CA GLY A 178 -9.50 11.03 5.14
C GLY A 178 -9.14 11.58 6.52
N ILE A 179 -9.58 10.91 7.59
CA ILE A 179 -9.24 11.29 8.98
C ILE A 179 -7.72 11.21 9.19
N ASN A 180 -7.07 10.15 8.71
CA ASN A 180 -5.62 10.00 8.85
C ASN A 180 -4.86 11.07 8.07
N ALA A 181 -5.30 11.41 6.86
CA ALA A 181 -4.72 12.49 6.06
C ALA A 181 -4.85 13.86 6.75
N VAL A 182 -6.02 14.16 7.34
CA VAL A 182 -6.24 15.40 8.10
C VAL A 182 -5.36 15.43 9.36
N ARG A 183 -5.28 14.32 10.10
CA ARG A 183 -4.43 14.21 11.30
C ARG A 183 -2.94 14.41 10.97
N GLN A 184 -2.46 13.84 9.87
CA GLN A 184 -1.07 14.04 9.42
C GLN A 184 -0.80 15.50 9.04
N ARG A 185 -1.71 16.15 8.30
CA ARG A 185 -1.59 17.58 7.98
C ARG A 185 -1.57 18.47 9.24
N SER A 186 -2.39 18.14 10.23
CA SER A 186 -2.44 18.88 11.49
C SER A 186 -1.16 18.71 12.32
N LYS A 187 -0.56 17.50 12.32
CA LYS A 187 0.73 17.25 12.97
C LYS A 187 1.86 18.03 12.29
N GLN A 188 1.94 18.01 10.96
CA GLN A 188 2.95 18.77 10.22
C GLN A 188 2.84 20.27 10.46
N LYS A 189 1.61 20.83 10.52
CA LYS A 189 1.42 22.26 10.85
C LYS A 189 1.88 22.58 12.26
N ARG A 190 1.59 21.74 13.25
CA ARG A 190 2.06 21.95 14.64
C ARG A 190 3.59 21.88 14.74
N GLU A 191 4.22 20.92 14.10
CA GLU A 191 5.69 20.82 14.06
C GLU A 191 6.32 22.04 13.38
N ALA A 192 5.76 22.53 12.30
CA ALA A 192 6.23 23.74 11.64
C ALA A 192 6.10 25.00 12.52
N ILE A 193 5.02 25.13 13.27
CA ILE A 193 4.82 26.25 14.23
C ILE A 193 5.86 26.17 15.34
N ILE A 194 6.06 25.00 15.96
CA ILE A 194 7.05 24.80 17.04
C ILE A 194 8.48 25.10 16.54
N LEU A 195 8.81 24.68 15.33
CA LEU A 195 10.13 24.97 14.74
C LEU A 195 10.31 26.47 14.45
N ALA A 196 9.26 27.15 13.99
CA ALA A 196 9.29 28.59 13.77
C ALA A 196 9.44 29.36 15.09
N GLU A 197 8.74 28.97 16.14
CA GLU A 197 8.82 29.58 17.48
C GLU A 197 10.23 29.39 18.09
N LYS A 198 10.78 28.19 17.97
CA LYS A 198 12.14 27.89 18.45
C LYS A 198 13.24 28.63 17.68
N ALA A 199 12.98 29.01 16.43
CA ALA A 199 13.91 29.81 15.62
C ALA A 199 13.90 31.30 16.03
N LEU A 200 12.82 31.78 16.64
CA LEU A 200 12.66 33.17 17.07
C LEU A 200 13.25 33.43 18.48
N GLU A 201 13.28 32.43 19.39
CA GLU A 201 13.83 32.54 20.74
C GLU A 201 15.28 33.09 20.80
N PRO A 202 16.25 32.68 19.97
CA PRO A 202 17.62 33.18 20.01
C PRO A 202 17.73 34.66 19.67
N VAL A 203 16.82 35.16 18.82
CA VAL A 203 16.83 36.57 18.37
C VAL A 203 16.31 37.50 19.47
N GLU A 204 15.32 37.07 20.22
CA GLU A 204 14.74 37.83 21.32
C GLU A 204 15.67 37.91 22.53
N GLN A 205 16.41 36.82 22.84
CA GLN A 205 17.45 36.80 23.85
C GLN A 205 18.67 37.66 23.50
N ALA A 206 18.99 37.81 22.23
CA ALA A 206 20.07 38.66 21.76
C ALA A 206 19.68 40.16 21.83
N SER A 207 18.39 40.49 21.62
CA SER A 207 17.87 41.84 21.70
C SER A 207 17.65 42.35 23.11
N SER A 208 17.53 41.48 24.10
CA SER A 208 17.27 41.82 25.51
C SER A 208 18.54 41.96 26.38
N ARG A 209 19.76 41.86 25.81
CA ARG A 209 20.98 42.19 26.54
C ARG A 209 21.15 43.72 26.57
N PRO A 210 21.03 44.38 27.73
CA PRO A 210 21.37 45.77 27.84
C PRO A 210 22.89 45.89 27.66
N ASP A 211 23.27 46.79 26.75
CA ASP A 211 24.67 47.15 26.49
C ASP A 211 25.39 47.38 27.81
N ALA A 212 26.38 46.56 28.09
CA ALA A 212 27.39 46.85 29.08
C ALA A 212 28.33 47.89 28.47
N ALA A 213 27.85 49.15 28.51
CA ALA A 213 28.68 50.32 28.30
C ALA A 213 29.04 50.90 29.65
N ALA A 214 30.26 50.66 30.08
CA ALA A 214 31.07 51.57 30.91
C ALA A 214 32.52 51.05 30.97
#